data_66c62af5c64046b06948e2b75c3590a8
#
_entry.id   66c62af5c64046b06948e2b75c3590a8
#
_cell.length_a   1.000
_cell.length_b   1.000
_cell.length_c   1.000
_cell.angle_alpha   90.00
_cell.angle_beta   90.00
_cell.angle_gamma   90.00
#
_symmetry.space_group_name_H-M   'P 1'
#
loop_
_entity.id
_entity.type
_entity.pdbx_description
1 polymer ?
#
loop_
_entity_poly.entity_id
_entity_poly.type
_entity_poly.pdbx_seq_one_letter_code
_entity_poly.pdbx_strand_id
1 'polypeptide(L)'
;MNLISLLTAFVPWIAFTLVAEAPLGSPLMCLTLAFIIGIVLTVLTSYRQLLQGYILSVVTIVFFVVFFILIIGLQQYYLANYLSVLSMLILTVVCWATMLVRFPFTLQYSREGIDPERARSAPFMRVNYIITAVWGIAFTLSTAIDAFLLLRPDPGLMFWDNLKWVFMVIAIVFTVWYPSYVHKQRAMQELAAHPEFLKKA
;
A
#
# COMPACT_ATOMS: atom_id res chain seq x y z
N MET A 1 5.72 -10.27 -11.01
CA MET A 1 5.14 -9.67 -9.78
C MET A 1 3.67 -10.01 -9.78
N ASN A 2 3.18 -10.62 -8.71
CA ASN A 2 1.73 -10.83 -8.57
C ASN A 2 1.08 -9.49 -8.14
N LEU A 3 0.85 -8.64 -9.13
CA LEU A 3 0.29 -7.31 -8.94
C LEU A 3 -1.10 -7.36 -8.29
N ILE A 4 -1.89 -8.36 -8.65
CA ILE A 4 -3.23 -8.56 -8.09
C ILE A 4 -3.14 -8.76 -6.58
N SER A 5 -2.21 -9.62 -6.14
CA SER A 5 -1.98 -9.90 -4.72
C SER A 5 -1.57 -8.65 -3.92
N LEU A 6 -0.75 -7.77 -4.50
CA LEU A 6 -0.38 -6.49 -3.89
C LEU A 6 -1.57 -5.52 -3.83
N LEU A 7 -2.30 -5.37 -4.92
CA LEU A 7 -3.44 -4.45 -4.97
C LEU A 7 -4.59 -4.89 -4.06
N THR A 8 -4.85 -6.20 -3.97
CA THR A 8 -5.87 -6.74 -3.05
C THR A 8 -5.55 -6.47 -1.59
N ALA A 9 -4.27 -6.33 -1.21
CA ALA A 9 -3.88 -5.97 0.15
C ALA A 9 -4.27 -4.53 0.54
N PHE A 10 -4.54 -3.65 -0.44
CA PHE A 10 -5.03 -2.28 -0.19
C PHE A 10 -6.55 -2.17 -0.20
N VAL A 11 -7.28 -3.19 -0.69
CA VAL A 11 -8.76 -3.17 -0.73
C VAL A 11 -9.38 -2.88 0.64
N PRO A 12 -8.92 -3.47 1.77
CA PRO A 12 -9.47 -3.17 3.09
C PRO A 12 -9.34 -1.68 3.48
N TRP A 13 -8.23 -1.03 3.13
CA TRP A 13 -7.99 0.38 3.41
C TRP A 13 -8.93 1.29 2.61
N ILE A 14 -9.10 1.00 1.32
CA ILE A 14 -10.02 1.74 0.44
C ILE A 14 -11.46 1.60 0.95
N ALA A 15 -11.88 0.37 1.24
CA ALA A 15 -13.23 0.10 1.76
C ALA A 15 -13.46 0.78 3.12
N PHE A 16 -12.46 0.74 4.01
CA PHE A 16 -12.52 1.42 5.30
C PHE A 16 -12.77 2.92 5.12
N THR A 17 -11.96 3.60 4.30
CA THR A 17 -12.11 5.05 4.06
C THR A 17 -13.48 5.38 3.47
N LEU A 18 -13.91 4.66 2.43
CA LEU A 18 -15.20 4.90 1.78
C LEU A 18 -16.38 4.73 2.73
N VAL A 19 -16.34 3.72 3.62
CA VAL A 19 -17.43 3.46 4.57
C VAL A 19 -17.38 4.44 5.75
N ALA A 20 -16.19 4.79 6.24
CA ALA A 20 -16.02 5.74 7.33
C ALA A 20 -16.55 7.14 6.99
N GLU A 21 -16.41 7.55 5.72
CA GLU A 21 -16.86 8.86 5.20
C GLU A 21 -18.29 8.82 4.61
N ALA A 22 -18.91 7.63 4.54
CA ALA A 22 -20.22 7.49 3.92
C ALA A 22 -21.33 8.12 4.79
N PRO A 23 -22.34 8.79 4.19
CA PRO A 23 -23.48 9.37 4.92
C PRO A 23 -24.53 8.31 5.28
N LEU A 24 -24.13 7.20 5.93
CA LEU A 24 -24.99 6.05 6.23
C LEU A 24 -25.71 6.17 7.59
N GLY A 25 -25.41 7.19 8.39
CA GLY A 25 -25.99 7.39 9.72
C GLY A 25 -25.11 8.21 10.64
N SER A 26 -25.03 7.86 11.93
CA SER A 26 -24.13 8.55 12.85
C SER A 26 -22.66 8.29 12.50
N PRO A 27 -21.75 9.27 12.70
CA PRO A 27 -20.31 9.06 12.43
C PRO A 27 -19.73 7.83 13.15
N LEU A 28 -20.18 7.56 14.37
CA LEU A 28 -19.76 6.39 15.13
C LEU A 28 -20.24 5.08 14.50
N MET A 29 -21.45 5.04 13.95
CA MET A 29 -21.97 3.87 13.23
C MET A 29 -21.17 3.62 11.95
N CYS A 30 -20.92 4.65 11.15
CA CYS A 30 -20.09 4.54 9.94
C CYS A 30 -18.70 4.03 10.26
N LEU A 31 -18.06 4.58 11.30
CA LEU A 31 -16.74 4.15 11.73
C LEU A 31 -16.72 2.70 12.24
N THR A 32 -17.74 2.30 13.01
CA THR A 32 -17.86 0.91 13.47
C THR A 32 -17.99 -0.06 12.30
N LEU A 33 -18.86 0.26 11.33
CA LEU A 33 -19.01 -0.54 10.11
C LEU A 33 -17.73 -0.58 9.28
N ALA A 34 -17.03 0.56 9.16
CA ALA A 34 -15.76 0.63 8.45
C ALA A 34 -14.71 -0.32 9.04
N PHE A 35 -14.57 -0.35 10.36
CA PHE A 35 -13.65 -1.29 11.03
C PHE A 35 -14.05 -2.75 10.79
N ILE A 36 -15.33 -3.09 10.95
CA ILE A 36 -15.82 -4.46 10.72
C ILE A 36 -15.54 -4.89 9.27
N ILE A 37 -15.89 -4.04 8.30
CA ILE A 37 -15.65 -4.30 6.87
C ILE A 37 -14.15 -4.41 6.59
N GLY A 38 -13.33 -3.51 7.14
CA GLY A 38 -11.87 -3.55 7.01
C GLY A 38 -11.27 -4.85 7.53
N ILE A 39 -11.67 -5.31 8.72
CA ILE A 39 -11.23 -6.58 9.32
C ILE A 39 -11.68 -7.77 8.45
N VAL A 40 -12.96 -7.83 8.09
CA VAL A 40 -13.52 -8.93 7.29
C VAL A 40 -12.84 -8.99 5.92
N LEU A 41 -12.70 -7.87 5.23
CA LEU A 41 -12.04 -7.82 3.93
C LEU A 41 -10.56 -8.20 4.05
N THR A 42 -9.84 -7.76 5.09
CA THR A 42 -8.45 -8.16 5.31
C THR A 42 -8.33 -9.69 5.42
N VAL A 43 -9.22 -10.31 6.20
CA VAL A 43 -9.22 -11.77 6.32
C VAL A 43 -9.57 -12.44 4.99
N LEU A 44 -10.62 -11.99 4.29
CA LEU A 44 -11.07 -12.61 3.05
C LEU A 44 -10.07 -12.46 1.90
N THR A 45 -9.51 -11.26 1.72
CA THR A 45 -8.63 -10.96 0.58
C THR A 45 -7.17 -11.36 0.82
N SER A 46 -6.73 -11.37 2.08
CA SER A 46 -5.32 -11.54 2.45
C SER A 46 -5.07 -12.75 3.36
N TYR A 47 -6.02 -13.71 3.46
CA TYR A 47 -5.90 -14.87 4.33
C TYR A 47 -4.58 -15.63 4.17
N ARG A 48 -4.19 -15.97 2.94
CA ARG A 48 -2.94 -16.68 2.66
C ARG A 48 -1.73 -15.84 3.03
N GLN A 49 -1.77 -14.54 2.77
CA GLN A 49 -0.71 -13.59 3.09
C GLN A 49 -0.54 -13.44 4.61
N LEU A 50 -1.64 -13.40 5.36
CA LEU A 50 -1.62 -13.39 6.83
C LEU A 50 -0.93 -14.63 7.39
N LEU A 51 -1.29 -15.83 6.89
CA LEU A 51 -0.65 -17.08 7.30
C LEU A 51 0.85 -17.15 6.94
N GLN A 52 1.25 -16.49 5.86
CA GLN A 52 2.65 -16.41 5.41
C GLN A 52 3.42 -15.26 6.08
N GLY A 53 2.78 -14.47 6.94
CA GLY A 53 3.41 -13.36 7.64
C GLY A 53 3.78 -12.17 6.73
N TYR A 54 2.97 -11.86 5.70
CA TYR A 54 3.19 -10.69 4.85
C TYR A 54 3.02 -9.41 5.67
N ILE A 55 4.06 -8.60 5.69
CA ILE A 55 4.17 -7.43 6.59
C ILE A 55 2.96 -6.50 6.43
N LEU A 56 2.60 -6.15 5.20
CA LEU A 56 1.48 -5.23 4.95
C LEU A 56 0.15 -5.82 5.46
N SER A 57 -0.13 -7.10 5.19
CA SER A 57 -1.37 -7.75 5.63
C SER A 57 -1.45 -7.88 7.15
N VAL A 58 -0.33 -8.22 7.81
CA VAL A 58 -0.24 -8.29 9.28
C VAL A 58 -0.44 -6.90 9.90
N VAL A 59 0.22 -5.88 9.38
CA VAL A 59 0.05 -4.50 9.87
C VAL A 59 -1.38 -4.02 9.67
N THR A 60 -2.01 -4.34 8.53
CA THR A 60 -3.40 -3.97 8.25
C THR A 60 -4.37 -4.57 9.27
N ILE A 61 -4.29 -5.88 9.52
CA ILE A 61 -5.21 -6.53 10.48
C ILE A 61 -4.97 -6.02 11.90
N VAL A 62 -3.70 -5.86 12.31
CA VAL A 62 -3.35 -5.32 13.62
C VAL A 62 -3.88 -3.90 13.79
N PHE A 63 -3.70 -3.04 12.78
CA PHE A 63 -4.23 -1.68 12.80
C PHE A 63 -5.75 -1.67 13.02
N PHE A 64 -6.51 -2.37 12.20
CA PHE A 64 -7.96 -2.37 12.31
C PHE A 64 -8.45 -2.96 13.63
N VAL A 65 -7.88 -4.06 14.11
CA VAL A 65 -8.29 -4.68 15.38
C VAL A 65 -7.94 -3.79 16.57
N VAL A 66 -6.73 -3.24 16.61
CA VAL A 66 -6.30 -2.38 17.72
C VAL A 66 -7.15 -1.12 17.80
N PHE A 67 -7.34 -0.41 16.67
CA PHE A 67 -8.14 0.82 16.69
C PHE A 67 -9.63 0.54 16.87
N PHE A 68 -10.17 -0.57 16.41
CA PHE A 68 -11.52 -1.01 16.74
C PHE A 68 -11.69 -1.18 18.25
N ILE A 69 -10.77 -1.89 18.91
CA ILE A 69 -10.81 -2.09 20.37
C ILE A 69 -10.68 -0.75 21.11
N LEU A 70 -9.73 0.10 20.71
CA LEU A 70 -9.50 1.36 21.39
C LEU A 70 -10.68 2.33 21.23
N ILE A 71 -11.21 2.51 20.02
CA ILE A 71 -12.23 3.52 19.76
C ILE A 71 -13.62 3.02 20.14
N ILE A 72 -13.97 1.80 19.70
CA ILE A 72 -15.31 1.25 19.91
C ILE A 72 -15.40 0.50 21.24
N GLY A 73 -14.43 -0.37 21.53
CA GLY A 73 -14.43 -1.17 22.76
C GLY A 73 -14.16 -0.35 24.01
N LEU A 74 -13.11 0.48 24.00
CA LEU A 74 -12.71 1.32 25.15
C LEU A 74 -13.26 2.74 25.07
N GLN A 75 -14.12 3.05 24.08
CA GLN A 75 -14.80 4.34 23.88
C GLN A 75 -13.85 5.55 23.83
N GLN A 76 -12.63 5.35 23.33
CA GLN A 76 -11.64 6.42 23.15
C GLN A 76 -11.91 7.19 21.85
N TYR A 77 -13.10 7.80 21.73
CA TYR A 77 -13.60 8.42 20.50
C TYR A 77 -12.72 9.56 19.97
N TYR A 78 -11.93 10.21 20.81
CA TYR A 78 -11.00 11.25 20.37
C TYR A 78 -9.93 10.73 19.38
N LEU A 79 -9.61 9.42 19.45
CA LEU A 79 -8.65 8.80 18.52
C LEU A 79 -9.18 8.77 17.08
N ALA A 80 -10.50 8.84 16.87
CA ALA A 80 -11.08 8.89 15.55
C ALA A 80 -10.55 10.07 14.71
N ASN A 81 -10.29 11.21 15.34
CA ASN A 81 -9.77 12.40 14.67
C ASN A 81 -8.34 12.21 14.12
N TYR A 82 -7.59 11.24 14.63
CA TYR A 82 -6.22 10.96 14.23
C TYR A 82 -6.09 9.79 13.28
N LEU A 83 -7.18 9.07 12.97
CA LEU A 83 -7.12 7.84 12.20
C LEU A 83 -6.52 8.03 10.80
N SER A 84 -6.85 9.13 10.11
CA SER A 84 -6.29 9.41 8.78
C SER A 84 -4.78 9.55 8.85
N VAL A 85 -4.28 10.39 9.76
CA VAL A 85 -2.83 10.59 9.96
C VAL A 85 -2.15 9.28 10.37
N LEU A 86 -2.72 8.55 11.32
CA LEU A 86 -2.13 7.33 11.86
C LEU A 86 -2.10 6.20 10.81
N SER A 87 -3.13 6.08 9.98
CA SER A 87 -3.18 5.09 8.91
C SER A 87 -2.09 5.33 7.86
N MET A 88 -1.94 6.58 7.38
CA MET A 88 -0.91 6.93 6.42
C MET A 88 0.50 6.86 7.03
N LEU A 89 0.65 7.26 8.29
CA LEU A 89 1.92 7.19 9.01
C LEU A 89 2.40 5.74 9.17
N ILE A 90 1.51 4.81 9.55
CA ILE A 90 1.91 3.41 9.72
C ILE A 90 2.33 2.78 8.39
N LEU A 91 1.64 3.10 7.29
CA LEU A 91 2.01 2.66 5.94
C LEU A 91 3.35 3.27 5.50
N THR A 92 3.59 4.55 5.82
CA THR A 92 4.89 5.22 5.63
C THR A 92 6.01 4.47 6.36
N VAL A 93 5.81 4.19 7.66
CA VAL A 93 6.78 3.46 8.48
C VAL A 93 7.05 2.07 7.90
N VAL A 94 6.02 1.33 7.48
CA VAL A 94 6.19 0.02 6.83
C VAL A 94 7.09 0.11 5.59
N CYS A 95 6.86 1.08 4.72
CA CYS A 95 7.68 1.26 3.51
C CYS A 95 9.14 1.51 3.86
N TRP A 96 9.42 2.52 4.68
CA TRP A 96 10.80 2.91 4.99
C TRP A 96 11.51 1.90 5.88
N ALA A 97 10.83 1.34 6.90
CA ALA A 97 11.43 0.32 7.77
C ALA A 97 11.81 -0.95 7.00
N THR A 98 10.94 -1.42 6.10
CA THR A 98 11.23 -2.60 5.28
C THR A 98 12.37 -2.37 4.29
N MET A 99 12.53 -1.15 3.79
CA MET A 99 13.69 -0.77 2.98
C MET A 99 14.99 -0.72 3.79
N LEU A 100 14.95 -0.18 5.02
CA LEU A 100 16.12 -0.12 5.91
C LEU A 100 16.63 -1.52 6.28
N VAL A 101 15.74 -2.46 6.54
CA VAL A 101 16.12 -3.86 6.81
C VAL A 101 16.43 -4.67 5.54
N ARG A 102 16.55 -4.00 4.39
CA ARG A 102 16.87 -4.59 3.09
C ARG A 102 15.87 -5.64 2.61
N PHE A 103 14.63 -5.54 3.06
CA PHE A 103 13.55 -6.43 2.70
C PHE A 103 12.28 -5.62 2.33
N PRO A 104 12.28 -4.88 1.20
CA PRO A 104 11.15 -4.04 0.80
C PRO A 104 9.85 -4.84 0.77
N PHE A 105 8.75 -4.29 1.33
CA PHE A 105 7.50 -5.04 1.51
C PHE A 105 6.93 -5.59 0.18
N THR A 106 7.12 -4.87 -0.92
CA THR A 106 6.68 -5.31 -2.25
C THR A 106 7.36 -6.60 -2.72
N LEU A 107 8.53 -6.92 -2.16
CA LEU A 107 9.28 -8.12 -2.48
C LEU A 107 8.50 -9.40 -2.11
N GLN A 108 7.72 -9.38 -1.03
CA GLN A 108 6.91 -10.52 -0.62
C GLN A 108 5.90 -10.90 -1.71
N TYR A 109 5.23 -9.89 -2.28
CA TYR A 109 4.25 -10.06 -3.37
C TYR A 109 4.89 -10.39 -4.71
N SER A 110 6.10 -9.89 -4.95
CA SER A 110 6.79 -10.09 -6.22
C SER A 110 7.40 -11.48 -6.36
N ARG A 111 7.70 -12.14 -5.25
CA ARG A 111 8.30 -13.48 -5.23
C ARG A 111 7.31 -14.61 -5.51
N GLU A 112 6.02 -14.36 -5.41
CA GLU A 112 5.01 -15.39 -5.65
C GLU A 112 5.13 -15.97 -7.07
N GLY A 113 5.38 -17.29 -7.15
CA GLY A 113 5.50 -18.01 -8.41
C GLY A 113 6.77 -17.74 -9.23
N ILE A 114 7.79 -17.11 -8.63
CA ILE A 114 9.08 -16.86 -9.28
C ILE A 114 10.16 -17.78 -8.71
N ASP A 115 11.05 -18.25 -9.59
CA ASP A 115 12.22 -19.03 -9.22
C ASP A 115 13.03 -18.32 -8.12
N PRO A 116 13.45 -19.03 -7.05
CA PRO A 116 14.24 -18.50 -5.94
C PRO A 116 15.54 -17.80 -6.37
N GLU A 117 16.23 -18.29 -7.39
CA GLU A 117 17.46 -17.66 -7.91
C GLU A 117 17.15 -16.30 -8.55
N ARG A 118 16.11 -16.25 -9.39
CA ARG A 118 15.66 -15.01 -10.02
C ARG A 118 15.15 -14.00 -8.99
N ALA A 119 14.45 -14.47 -7.95
CA ALA A 119 13.95 -13.63 -6.86
C ALA A 119 15.06 -12.99 -6.01
N ARG A 120 16.28 -13.55 -6.02
CA ARG A 120 17.47 -13.02 -5.33
C ARG A 120 18.36 -12.15 -6.22
N SER A 121 18.07 -12.07 -7.52
CA SER A 121 18.89 -11.29 -8.45
C SER A 121 18.89 -9.81 -8.11
N ALA A 122 20.05 -9.15 -8.24
CA ALA A 122 20.19 -7.72 -7.97
C ALA A 122 19.21 -6.84 -8.77
N PRO A 123 18.94 -7.14 -10.05
CA PRO A 123 17.95 -6.41 -10.82
C PRO A 123 16.51 -6.54 -10.31
N PHE A 124 16.13 -7.73 -9.83
CA PHE A 124 14.80 -7.97 -9.26
C PHE A 124 14.62 -7.22 -7.94
N MET A 125 15.64 -7.27 -7.08
CA MET A 125 15.67 -6.51 -5.84
C MET A 125 15.56 -5.00 -6.10
N ARG A 126 16.33 -4.45 -7.06
CA ARG A 126 16.30 -3.03 -7.41
C ARG A 126 14.91 -2.55 -7.82
N VAL A 127 14.19 -3.32 -8.64
CA VAL A 127 12.81 -3.00 -9.06
C VAL A 127 11.90 -2.89 -7.84
N ASN A 128 11.96 -3.84 -6.90
CA ASN A 128 11.15 -3.81 -5.69
C ASN A 128 11.51 -2.66 -4.76
N TYR A 129 12.79 -2.31 -4.62
CA TYR A 129 13.20 -1.13 -3.87
C TYR A 129 12.61 0.16 -4.45
N ILE A 130 12.68 0.33 -5.77
CA ILE A 130 12.14 1.53 -6.44
C ILE A 130 10.63 1.61 -6.28
N ILE A 131 9.90 0.50 -6.46
CA ILE A 131 8.45 0.47 -6.25
C ILE A 131 8.10 0.81 -4.80
N THR A 132 8.79 0.18 -3.82
CA THR A 132 8.57 0.48 -2.40
C THR A 132 8.88 1.94 -2.07
N ALA A 133 9.93 2.54 -2.66
CA ALA A 133 10.24 3.95 -2.46
C ALA A 133 9.14 4.87 -3.00
N VAL A 134 8.57 4.57 -4.16
CA VAL A 134 7.44 5.33 -4.71
C VAL A 134 6.22 5.28 -3.78
N TRP A 135 5.88 4.10 -3.24
CA TRP A 135 4.84 3.96 -2.23
C TRP A 135 5.18 4.72 -0.94
N GLY A 136 6.44 4.62 -0.48
CA GLY A 136 6.93 5.34 0.70
C GLY A 136 6.79 6.85 0.54
N ILE A 137 7.15 7.41 -0.61
CA ILE A 137 6.99 8.83 -0.92
C ILE A 137 5.51 9.20 -0.95
N ALA A 138 4.66 8.43 -1.63
CA ALA A 138 3.23 8.69 -1.70
C ALA A 138 2.58 8.72 -0.31
N PHE A 139 2.88 7.74 0.55
CA PHE A 139 2.37 7.71 1.92
C PHE A 139 2.95 8.82 2.80
N THR A 140 4.22 9.18 2.64
CA THR A 140 4.85 10.30 3.37
C THR A 140 4.15 11.62 3.04
N LEU A 141 3.92 11.89 1.75
CA LEU A 141 3.19 13.10 1.31
C LEU A 141 1.74 13.09 1.81
N SER A 142 1.06 11.94 1.76
CA SER A 142 -0.30 11.80 2.31
C SER A 142 -0.32 12.02 3.82
N THR A 143 0.64 11.48 4.57
CA THR A 143 0.77 11.72 6.02
C THR A 143 0.98 13.22 6.32
N ALA A 144 1.82 13.90 5.54
CA ALA A 144 2.05 15.33 5.71
C ALA A 144 0.79 16.17 5.47
N ILE A 145 0.01 15.81 4.44
CA ILE A 145 -1.29 16.46 4.15
C ILE A 145 -2.27 16.21 5.31
N ASP A 146 -2.43 14.97 5.75
CA ASP A 146 -3.34 14.64 6.85
C ASP A 146 -2.96 15.36 8.16
N ALA A 147 -1.66 15.43 8.46
CA ALA A 147 -1.17 16.17 9.62
C ALA A 147 -1.44 17.68 9.50
N PHE A 148 -1.27 18.24 8.30
CA PHE A 148 -1.57 19.64 8.03
C PHE A 148 -3.07 19.94 8.20
N LEU A 149 -3.94 19.10 7.66
CA LEU A 149 -5.39 19.25 7.76
C LEU A 149 -5.88 19.07 9.21
N LEU A 150 -5.24 18.18 9.97
CA LEU A 150 -5.53 18.00 11.41
C LEU A 150 -5.22 19.26 12.22
N LEU A 151 -4.11 19.96 11.89
CA LEU A 151 -3.70 21.19 12.57
C LEU A 151 -4.47 22.42 12.13
N ARG A 152 -5.04 22.39 10.93
CA ARG A 152 -5.82 23.49 10.33
C ARG A 152 -7.09 22.96 9.69
N PRO A 153 -8.13 22.67 10.47
CA PRO A 153 -9.41 22.18 9.96
C PRO A 153 -10.17 23.34 9.28
N ASP A 154 -9.93 23.56 7.98
CA ASP A 154 -10.60 24.55 7.15
C ASP A 154 -11.29 23.85 5.99
N PRO A 155 -12.62 24.02 5.80
CA PRO A 155 -13.36 23.45 4.67
C PRO A 155 -12.80 23.84 3.30
N GLY A 156 -12.15 25.01 3.17
CA GLY A 156 -11.49 25.43 1.93
C GLY A 156 -10.29 24.57 1.52
N LEU A 157 -9.80 23.73 2.43
CA LEU A 157 -8.66 22.85 2.19
C LEU A 157 -9.03 21.44 1.68
N MET A 158 -10.31 21.17 1.36
CA MET A 158 -10.75 19.86 0.82
C MET A 158 -9.99 19.43 -0.44
N PHE A 159 -9.46 20.38 -1.21
CA PHE A 159 -8.60 20.06 -2.35
C PHE A 159 -7.38 19.21 -1.94
N TRP A 160 -6.75 19.53 -0.81
CA TRP A 160 -5.59 18.80 -0.31
C TRP A 160 -5.93 17.37 0.09
N ASP A 161 -7.12 17.15 0.63
CA ASP A 161 -7.59 15.79 0.96
C ASP A 161 -7.72 14.92 -0.28
N ASN A 162 -8.27 15.47 -1.37
CA ASN A 162 -8.36 14.77 -2.65
C ASN A 162 -6.99 14.49 -3.30
N LEU A 163 -5.96 15.30 -3.01
CA LEU A 163 -4.63 15.12 -3.58
C LEU A 163 -3.96 13.80 -3.15
N LYS A 164 -4.32 13.26 -1.98
CA LYS A 164 -3.84 11.96 -1.52
C LYS A 164 -4.20 10.83 -2.49
N TRP A 165 -5.41 10.87 -3.05
CA TRP A 165 -5.85 9.88 -4.05
C TRP A 165 -5.02 9.94 -5.33
N VAL A 166 -4.58 11.14 -5.73
CA VAL A 166 -3.68 11.30 -6.89
C VAL A 166 -2.35 10.59 -6.64
N PHE A 167 -1.75 10.74 -5.46
CA PHE A 167 -0.51 10.04 -5.12
C PHE A 167 -0.68 8.52 -5.12
N MET A 168 -1.82 8.02 -4.61
CA MET A 168 -2.15 6.60 -4.63
C MET A 168 -2.27 6.06 -6.07
N VAL A 169 -2.98 6.78 -6.93
CA VAL A 169 -3.12 6.40 -8.35
C VAL A 169 -1.77 6.39 -9.05
N ILE A 170 -0.93 7.40 -8.81
CA ILE A 170 0.44 7.44 -9.36
C ILE A 170 1.25 6.22 -8.91
N ALA A 171 1.20 5.87 -7.62
CA ALA A 171 1.92 4.71 -7.09
C ALA A 171 1.42 3.38 -7.71
N ILE A 172 0.10 3.23 -7.88
CA ILE A 172 -0.52 2.07 -8.54
C ILE A 172 -0.06 1.98 -10.00
N VAL A 173 -0.21 3.05 -10.78
CA VAL A 173 0.17 3.10 -12.20
C VAL A 173 1.66 2.81 -12.35
N PHE A 174 2.50 3.41 -11.52
CA PHE A 174 3.93 3.15 -11.52
C PHE A 174 4.26 1.68 -11.22
N THR A 175 3.57 1.07 -10.27
CA THR A 175 3.76 -0.33 -9.89
C THR A 175 3.45 -1.29 -11.04
N VAL A 176 2.46 -0.96 -11.88
CA VAL A 176 2.11 -1.74 -13.08
C VAL A 176 3.11 -1.52 -14.21
N TRP A 177 3.43 -0.25 -14.45
CA TRP A 177 4.21 0.17 -15.61
C TRP A 177 5.71 -0.16 -15.48
N TYR A 178 6.31 0.14 -14.32
CA TYR A 178 7.75 0.12 -14.14
C TYR A 178 8.41 -1.27 -14.34
N PRO A 179 7.88 -2.39 -13.83
CA PRO A 179 8.45 -3.72 -14.10
C PRO A 179 8.44 -4.07 -15.59
N SER A 180 7.37 -3.72 -16.31
CA SER A 180 7.23 -3.96 -17.74
C SER A 180 8.23 -3.13 -18.54
N TYR A 181 8.44 -1.88 -18.16
CA TYR A 181 9.44 -0.99 -18.75
C TYR A 181 10.86 -1.56 -18.58
N VAL A 182 11.25 -1.94 -17.36
CA VAL A 182 12.57 -2.51 -17.09
C VAL A 182 12.80 -3.81 -17.86
N HIS A 183 11.77 -4.65 -18.00
CA HIS A 183 11.87 -5.89 -18.76
C HIS A 183 12.12 -5.64 -20.25
N LYS A 184 11.38 -4.69 -20.86
CA LYS A 184 11.59 -4.28 -22.26
C LYS A 184 12.98 -3.71 -22.50
N GLN A 185 13.47 -2.86 -21.61
CA GLN A 185 14.81 -2.27 -21.72
C GLN A 185 15.91 -3.33 -21.73
N ARG A 186 15.80 -4.36 -20.88
CA ARG A 186 16.76 -5.45 -20.84
C ARG A 186 16.71 -6.31 -22.09
N ALA A 187 15.51 -6.67 -22.56
CA ALA A 187 15.36 -7.43 -23.79
C ALA A 187 16.00 -6.70 -24.99
N MET A 188 15.84 -5.37 -25.06
CA MET A 188 16.49 -4.57 -26.09
C MET A 188 18.01 -4.52 -25.96
N GLN A 189 18.54 -4.46 -24.73
CA GLN A 189 19.99 -4.49 -24.48
C GLN A 189 20.60 -5.85 -24.83
N GLU A 190 19.93 -6.94 -24.52
CA GLU A 190 20.35 -8.31 -24.88
C GLU A 190 20.37 -8.50 -26.41
N LEU A 191 19.34 -8.01 -27.14
CA LEU A 191 19.28 -8.01 -28.59
C LEU A 191 20.38 -7.17 -29.22
N ALA A 192 20.69 -6.00 -28.65
CA ALA A 192 21.76 -5.13 -29.14
C ALA A 192 23.16 -5.74 -28.89
N ALA A 193 23.34 -6.50 -27.80
CA ALA A 193 24.58 -7.18 -27.47
C ALA A 193 24.83 -8.43 -28.35
N HIS A 194 23.77 -9.05 -28.88
CA HIS A 194 23.82 -10.25 -29.71
C HIS A 194 23.05 -10.10 -31.01
N PRO A 195 23.55 -9.27 -31.98
CA PRO A 195 22.85 -8.99 -33.24
C PRO A 195 22.71 -10.22 -34.14
N GLU A 196 23.41 -11.30 -33.83
CA GLU A 196 23.35 -12.57 -34.56
C GLU A 196 21.96 -13.24 -34.50
N PHE A 197 21.19 -13.00 -33.42
CA PHE A 197 19.82 -13.53 -33.28
C PHE A 197 18.83 -12.88 -34.23
N LEU A 198 19.08 -11.63 -34.68
CA LEU A 198 18.23 -10.92 -35.65
C LEU A 198 18.42 -11.42 -37.08
N LYS A 199 19.52 -12.13 -37.40
CA LYS A 199 19.79 -12.69 -38.73
C LYS A 199 19.20 -14.07 -38.96
N LYS A 200 18.71 -14.72 -37.90
CA LYS A 200 18.13 -16.09 -37.96
C LYS A 200 16.60 -16.12 -37.87
N ALA A 201 15.93 -14.99 -37.66
CA ALA A 201 14.47 -14.84 -37.65
C ALA A 201 13.98 -14.20 -38.95
#